data_c2b20d276a1f7c4e1cb7061e9fcb27a6
#
_entry.id   c2b20d276a1f7c4e1cb7061e9fcb27a6
#
_cell.length_a   1.000
_cell.length_b   1.000
_cell.length_c   1.000
_cell.angle_alpha   90.00
_cell.angle_beta   90.00
_cell.angle_gamma   90.00
#
_symmetry.space_group_name_H-M   'P 1'
#
loop_
_entity.id
_entity.type
_entity.pdbx_description
1 polymer ?
#
loop_
_entity_poly.entity_id
_entity_poly.type
_entity_poly.pdbx_seq_one_letter_code
_entity_poly.pdbx_strand_id
1 'polypeptide(L)'
;MKKKLKIGVISCSIMAQVHMQAVMDNPNTELAMLCDLNETLLHEAADKFGVEKTAVDYRDVLNDPEIDAVIIVTPDQTHKEITLAALAAKKHVLW
;
A
#
# COMPACT_ATOMS: atom_id res chain seq x y z
N MET A 1 -2.38 21.90 -12.38
CA MET A 1 -3.15 20.68 -12.11
C MET A 1 -2.51 19.91 -10.96
N LYS A 2 -3.34 19.59 -9.96
CA LYS A 2 -2.84 18.91 -8.78
C LYS A 2 -2.67 17.42 -9.04
N LYS A 3 -1.48 16.92 -8.87
CA LYS A 3 -1.18 15.52 -9.07
C LYS A 3 -1.70 14.70 -7.89
N LYS A 4 -2.35 13.57 -8.17
CA LYS A 4 -2.82 12.68 -7.12
C LYS A 4 -1.64 12.01 -6.42
N LEU A 5 -1.74 11.83 -5.10
CA LEU A 5 -0.78 11.04 -4.36
C LEU A 5 -1.00 9.56 -4.66
N LYS A 6 0.05 8.88 -5.07
CA LYS A 6 -0.01 7.43 -5.34
C LYS A 6 0.30 6.67 -4.08
N ILE A 7 -0.66 5.87 -3.65
CA ILE A 7 -0.62 5.16 -2.37
C ILE A 7 -0.38 3.67 -2.59
N GLY A 8 0.59 3.12 -1.87
CA GLY A 8 0.79 1.68 -1.78
C GLY A 8 0.25 1.19 -0.45
N VAL A 9 -0.49 0.09 -0.46
CA VAL A 9 -1.02 -0.51 0.78
C VAL A 9 -0.30 -1.83 1.04
N ILE A 10 0.34 -1.92 2.18
CA ILE A 10 1.09 -3.10 2.61
C ILE A 10 0.24 -3.91 3.56
N SER A 11 -0.27 -4.99 3.09
CA SER A 11 -1.23 -5.95 3.61
C SER A 11 -2.52 -5.87 2.81
N CYS A 12 -3.19 -7.00 2.67
CA CYS A 12 -4.48 -7.08 1.95
C CYS A 12 -5.56 -7.73 2.82
N SER A 13 -5.40 -7.65 4.15
CA SER A 13 -6.39 -8.13 5.11
C SER A 13 -7.69 -7.31 5.03
N ILE A 14 -8.72 -7.74 5.73
CA ILE A 14 -9.99 -7.03 5.76
C ILE A 14 -9.80 -5.59 6.26
N MET A 15 -8.98 -5.40 7.30
CA MET A 15 -8.69 -4.07 7.82
C MET A 15 -7.98 -3.22 6.76
N ALA A 16 -7.04 -3.80 6.02
CA ALA A 16 -6.35 -3.08 4.95
C ALA A 16 -7.32 -2.68 3.85
N GLN A 17 -8.32 -3.52 3.54
CA GLN A 17 -9.31 -3.21 2.52
C GLN A 17 -10.19 -2.01 2.89
N VAL A 18 -10.42 -1.79 4.17
CA VAL A 18 -11.11 -0.58 4.63
C VAL A 18 -10.29 0.66 4.25
N HIS A 19 -8.98 0.61 4.45
CA HIS A 19 -8.09 1.70 4.04
C HIS A 19 -8.02 1.85 2.52
N MET A 20 -8.03 0.73 1.79
CA MET A 20 -8.05 0.77 0.32
C MET A 20 -9.28 1.51 -0.20
N GLN A 21 -10.44 1.22 0.39
CA GLN A 21 -11.69 1.88 -0.01
C GLN A 21 -11.61 3.39 0.28
N ALA A 22 -11.07 3.77 1.42
CA ALA A 22 -10.90 5.18 1.77
C ALA A 22 -9.99 5.91 0.77
N VAL A 23 -8.92 5.26 0.33
CA VAL A 23 -8.02 5.82 -0.68
C VAL A 23 -8.76 6.02 -2.00
N MET A 24 -9.56 5.04 -2.40
CA MET A 24 -10.32 5.13 -3.65
C MET A 24 -11.39 6.22 -3.61
N ASP A 25 -11.97 6.45 -2.43
CA ASP A 25 -13.01 7.46 -2.27
C ASP A 25 -12.45 8.89 -2.19
N ASN A 26 -11.15 9.03 -1.96
CA ASN A 26 -10.51 10.34 -1.85
C ASN A 26 -10.06 10.83 -3.24
N PRO A 27 -10.56 11.99 -3.71
CA PRO A 27 -10.22 12.48 -5.03
C PRO A 27 -8.76 12.91 -5.18
N ASN A 28 -8.03 13.06 -4.06
CA ASN A 28 -6.63 13.49 -4.08
C ASN A 28 -5.64 12.33 -4.02
N THR A 29 -6.12 11.10 -3.91
CA THR A 29 -5.27 9.92 -3.81
C THR A 29 -5.63 8.88 -4.85
N GLU A 30 -4.66 8.04 -5.16
CA GLU A 30 -4.83 6.94 -6.12
C GLU A 30 -4.29 5.67 -5.46
N LEU A 31 -5.08 4.60 -5.47
CA LEU A 31 -4.63 3.29 -4.99
C LEU A 31 -3.77 2.66 -6.07
N ALA A 32 -2.46 2.80 -5.93
CA ALA A 32 -1.52 2.49 -7.02
C ALA A 32 -0.88 1.11 -6.93
N MET A 33 -0.75 0.56 -5.72
CA MET A 33 -0.04 -0.72 -5.54
C MET A 33 -0.51 -1.42 -4.28
N LEU A 34 -0.61 -2.75 -4.35
CA LEU A 34 -0.95 -3.59 -3.21
C LEU A 34 0.18 -4.57 -2.92
N CYS A 35 0.35 -4.94 -1.65
CA CYS A 35 1.38 -5.87 -1.23
C CYS A 35 0.84 -6.82 -0.16
N ASP A 36 1.13 -8.10 -0.29
CA ASP A 36 0.88 -9.08 0.75
C ASP A 36 1.72 -10.32 0.48
N LEU A 37 2.21 -10.95 1.54
CA LEU A 37 2.94 -12.21 1.41
C LEU A 37 2.04 -13.35 0.94
N ASN A 38 0.74 -13.26 1.24
CA ASN A 38 -0.25 -14.22 0.77
C ASN A 38 -0.72 -13.84 -0.63
N GLU A 39 -0.23 -14.54 -1.64
CA GLU A 39 -0.53 -14.21 -3.03
C GLU A 39 -2.01 -14.34 -3.39
N THR A 40 -2.71 -15.31 -2.80
CA THR A 40 -4.15 -15.47 -3.06
C THR A 40 -4.91 -14.25 -2.58
N LEU A 41 -4.65 -13.82 -1.35
CA LEU A 41 -5.27 -12.64 -0.77
C LEU A 41 -4.89 -11.38 -1.56
N LEU A 42 -3.64 -11.29 -1.98
CA LEU A 42 -3.13 -10.17 -2.77
C LEU A 42 -3.90 -10.04 -4.10
N HIS A 43 -4.04 -11.14 -4.83
CA HIS A 43 -4.71 -11.13 -6.13
C HIS A 43 -6.20 -10.88 -6.01
N GLU A 44 -6.83 -11.43 -4.98
CA GLU A 44 -8.25 -11.17 -4.74
C GLU A 44 -8.50 -9.68 -4.47
N ALA A 45 -7.68 -9.07 -3.64
CA ALA A 45 -7.81 -7.64 -3.35
C ALA A 45 -7.52 -6.79 -4.58
N ALA A 46 -6.50 -7.14 -5.35
CA ALA A 46 -6.15 -6.42 -6.57
C ALA A 46 -7.29 -6.43 -7.58
N ASP A 47 -7.93 -7.60 -7.76
CA ASP A 47 -9.09 -7.71 -8.64
C ASP A 47 -10.28 -6.91 -8.12
N LYS A 48 -10.52 -6.97 -6.82
CA LYS A 48 -11.66 -6.28 -6.20
C LYS A 48 -11.55 -4.78 -6.35
N PHE A 49 -10.36 -4.23 -6.18
CA PHE A 49 -10.14 -2.78 -6.21
C PHE A 49 -9.58 -2.28 -7.54
N GLY A 50 -9.38 -3.16 -8.50
CA GLY A 50 -8.90 -2.77 -9.83
C GLY A 50 -7.47 -2.27 -9.86
N VAL A 51 -6.61 -2.83 -9.00
CA VAL A 51 -5.20 -2.43 -8.92
C VAL A 51 -4.34 -3.40 -9.73
N GLU A 52 -3.57 -2.87 -10.67
CA GLU A 52 -2.72 -3.70 -11.53
C GLU A 52 -1.37 -4.04 -10.91
N LYS A 53 -0.79 -3.12 -10.14
CA LYS A 53 0.53 -3.31 -9.54
C LYS A 53 0.43 -4.04 -8.22
N THR A 54 1.10 -5.19 -8.14
CA THR A 54 1.13 -6.00 -6.92
C THR A 54 2.57 -6.40 -6.59
N ALA A 55 2.83 -6.65 -5.32
CA ALA A 55 4.12 -7.13 -4.86
C ALA A 55 3.94 -8.09 -3.68
N VAL A 56 4.77 -9.11 -3.62
CA VAL A 56 4.79 -10.01 -2.47
C VAL A 56 5.72 -9.44 -1.39
N ASP A 57 6.81 -8.83 -1.81
CA ASP A 57 7.80 -8.23 -0.91
C ASP A 57 7.54 -6.73 -0.77
N TYR A 58 7.35 -6.26 0.47
CA TYR A 58 7.08 -4.83 0.72
C TYR A 58 8.19 -3.92 0.21
N ARG A 59 9.40 -4.42 0.09
CA ARG A 59 10.52 -3.62 -0.41
C ARG A 59 10.31 -3.18 -1.85
N ASP A 60 9.59 -3.96 -2.62
CA ASP A 60 9.25 -3.56 -3.99
C ASP A 60 8.34 -2.34 -4.02
N VAL A 61 7.47 -2.20 -3.02
CA VAL A 61 6.64 -1.01 -2.88
C VAL A 61 7.51 0.20 -2.53
N LEU A 62 8.43 0.02 -1.59
CA LEU A 62 9.28 1.11 -1.13
C LEU A 62 10.29 1.56 -2.19
N ASN A 63 10.70 0.66 -3.07
CA ASN A 63 11.65 0.97 -4.14
C ASN A 63 10.98 1.54 -5.39
N ASP A 64 9.65 1.55 -5.44
CA ASP A 64 8.94 2.10 -6.59
C ASP A 64 8.90 3.63 -6.49
N PRO A 65 9.56 4.34 -7.43
CA PRO A 65 9.62 5.80 -7.35
C PRO A 65 8.28 6.49 -7.59
N GLU A 66 7.29 5.78 -8.13
CA GLU A 66 5.97 6.36 -8.35
C GLU A 66 5.09 6.34 -7.09
N ILE A 67 5.46 5.55 -6.08
CA ILE A 67 4.69 5.48 -4.84
C ILE A 67 5.11 6.63 -3.93
N ASP A 68 4.15 7.50 -3.58
CA ASP A 68 4.39 8.69 -2.75
C ASP A 68 4.24 8.39 -1.26
N ALA A 69 3.29 7.52 -0.91
CA ALA A 69 2.98 7.20 0.48
C ALA A 69 2.56 5.74 0.60
N VAL A 70 2.70 5.20 1.80
CA VAL A 70 2.30 3.82 2.08
C VAL A 70 1.40 3.78 3.31
N ILE A 71 0.44 2.87 3.27
CA ILE A 71 -0.41 2.53 4.42
C ILE A 71 0.05 1.15 4.87
N ILE A 72 0.46 1.05 6.11
CA ILE A 72 1.02 -0.19 6.66
C ILE A 72 0.03 -0.79 7.64
N VAL A 73 -0.53 -1.96 7.30
CA VAL A 73 -1.53 -2.65 8.11
C VAL A 73 -1.02 -4.07 8.39
N THR A 74 0.10 -4.15 9.07
CA THR A 74 0.74 -5.42 9.42
C THR A 74 0.77 -5.59 10.94
N PRO A 75 1.02 -6.83 11.44
CA PRO A 75 1.17 -7.04 12.89
C PRO A 75 2.31 -6.19 13.47
N ASP A 76 2.20 -5.89 14.78
CA ASP A 76 3.11 -4.97 15.46
C ASP A 76 4.58 -5.20 15.19
N GLN A 77 5.02 -6.46 15.16
CA GLN A 77 6.42 -6.79 14.96
C GLN A 77 6.95 -6.36 13.60
N THR A 78 6.17 -6.64 12.56
CA THR A 78 6.56 -6.28 11.19
C THR A 78 6.24 -4.82 10.88
N HIS A 79 5.22 -4.26 11.54
CA HIS A 79 4.82 -2.88 11.35
C HIS A 79 5.97 -1.91 11.60
N LYS A 80 6.68 -2.09 12.71
CA LYS A 80 7.80 -1.21 13.06
C LYS A 80 8.92 -1.30 12.03
N GLU A 81 9.29 -2.51 11.63
CA GLU A 81 10.35 -2.73 10.65
C GLU A 81 10.01 -2.08 9.31
N ILE A 82 8.78 -2.30 8.85
CA ILE A 82 8.34 -1.75 7.58
C ILE A 82 8.24 -0.23 7.64
N THR A 83 7.75 0.32 8.76
CA THR A 83 7.66 1.76 8.95
C THR A 83 9.05 2.41 8.87
N LEU A 84 10.03 1.83 9.54
CA LEU A 84 11.39 2.36 9.50
C LEU A 84 11.98 2.30 8.09
N ALA A 85 11.73 1.21 7.38
CA ALA A 85 12.19 1.04 6.00
C ALA A 85 11.52 2.07 5.08
N ALA A 86 10.22 2.34 5.28
CA ALA A 86 9.49 3.31 4.48
C ALA A 86 10.03 4.72 4.69
N LEU A 87 10.32 5.09 5.92
CA LEU A 87 10.91 6.39 6.23
C LEU A 87 12.30 6.53 5.62
N ALA A 88 13.11 5.46 5.66
CA ALA A 88 14.42 5.45 5.03
C ALA A 88 14.31 5.61 3.51
N ALA A 89 13.23 5.10 2.91
CA ALA A 89 12.98 5.23 1.49
C ALA A 89 12.32 6.56 1.12
N LYS A 90 12.14 7.43 2.08
CA LYS A 90 11.54 8.77 1.92
C LYS A 90 10.08 8.71 1.48
N LYS A 91 9.36 7.68 1.92
CA LYS A 91 7.92 7.57 1.69
C LYS A 91 7.16 8.18 2.87
N HIS A 92 6.04 8.82 2.60
CA HIS A 92 5.12 9.21 3.65
C HIS A 92 4.44 7.96 4.18
N VAL A 93 4.28 7.87 5.49
CA VAL A 93 3.68 6.69 6.13
C VAL A 93 2.35 7.08 6.75
N LEU A 94 1.31 6.33 6.39
CA LEU A 94 -0.05 6.50 6.92
C LEU A 94 -0.45 5.22 7.64
N TRP A 95 -1.20 5.34 8.74
CA TRP A 95 -1.81 4.23 9.45
C TRP A 95 -3.03 4.65 10.23
#